data_48c83aa203cda98382f7262bc6b9e05e
#
_entry.id   48c83aa203cda98382f7262bc6b9e05e
#
_cell.length_a   1.000
_cell.length_b   1.000
_cell.length_c   1.000
_cell.angle_alpha   90.00
_cell.angle_beta   90.00
_cell.angle_gamma   90.00
#
_symmetry.space_group_name_H-M   'P 1'
#
loop_
_entity.id
_entity.type
_entity.pdbx_description
1 polymer ?
#
loop_
_entity_poly.entity_id
_entity_poly.type
_entity_poly.pdbx_seq_one_letter_code
_entity_poly.pdbx_strand_id
1 'polypeptide(L)'
;MASSSPRAARPAYKCLECGYAPPRWVGRCPECQSWGSVEQAGSAAGVRASTVAGPVTTAATPVTALSILPAAAQPTGVDELDRVLGGGLVPGVVVLLAGEPGVGKSTLLLEVAKQWTADGKGRALVVSGEESVGQIRLRAERIGARHDELFLAAENDLSAALGQVEAVAPSLLIIDSVQTIRCGATEGTDGGVSQVRTIAAALSAVAKRRNLPTILVGHVTKDGSVAGPRTLEHLVDVVLSFEGERHSTLRLLRATKNRFGNAEEVGCFALEETGIVGVPDPSAMFVSSHRAPVAGTCLTVAMEGTRPLVAEVQALVNETSGGPARRAVSGLDSSRVALVQAVVERHAGLRLSDRDLFAATVGGVRITEPAADLAIALAIASARLDKALPGRVIAIGEVGLSGELRRVRGLSRRIAEASRLGYRTIIVPPDGTGRADSSGSAGSGAASSGKSGAADVLQAPTLGVALAALLG
;
A
#
# COMPACT_ATOMS: atom_id res chain seq x y z
N MET A 1 65.67 30.03 24.53
CA MET A 1 65.34 30.12 23.08
C MET A 1 63.89 29.71 22.95
N ALA A 2 62.99 30.70 22.82
CA ALA A 2 61.55 30.49 22.70
C ALA A 2 61.22 30.27 21.20
N SER A 3 60.66 29.09 20.86
CA SER A 3 60.19 28.76 19.50
C SER A 3 58.80 29.42 19.30
N SER A 4 58.74 30.44 18.47
CA SER A 4 57.53 31.07 17.98
C SER A 4 56.84 30.14 16.99
N SER A 5 55.71 29.56 17.38
CA SER A 5 54.80 28.86 16.45
C SER A 5 54.22 29.83 15.37
N PRO A 6 54.15 29.48 14.12
CA PRO A 6 53.59 30.35 13.06
C PRO A 6 52.09 30.52 13.28
N ARG A 7 51.68 31.77 13.45
CA ARG A 7 50.28 32.22 13.56
C ARG A 7 49.56 31.89 12.25
N ALA A 8 48.58 30.98 12.25
CA ALA A 8 47.79 30.66 11.07
C ALA A 8 47.18 31.95 10.48
N ALA A 9 47.42 32.17 9.21
CA ALA A 9 46.94 33.33 8.46
C ALA A 9 45.37 33.28 8.51
N ARG A 10 44.76 34.37 8.99
CA ARG A 10 43.28 34.48 8.93
C ARG A 10 42.81 34.50 7.49
N PRO A 11 41.80 33.76 7.13
CA PRO A 11 41.27 33.77 5.75
C PRO A 11 40.83 35.19 5.41
N ALA A 12 41.34 35.72 4.27
CA ALA A 12 40.93 37.01 3.77
C ALA A 12 39.60 36.85 3.00
N TYR A 13 38.67 37.78 3.18
CA TYR A 13 37.40 37.80 2.46
C TYR A 13 37.39 38.97 1.46
N LYS A 14 36.70 38.81 0.31
CA LYS A 14 36.58 39.83 -0.72
C LYS A 14 35.17 39.86 -1.28
N CYS A 15 34.64 41.03 -1.44
CA CYS A 15 33.36 41.22 -2.17
C CYS A 15 33.58 41.06 -3.66
N LEU A 16 32.80 40.23 -4.31
CA LEU A 16 32.88 39.95 -5.76
C LEU A 16 32.37 41.13 -6.59
N GLU A 17 31.47 41.96 -6.05
CA GLU A 17 30.86 43.07 -6.75
C GLU A 17 31.73 44.35 -6.72
N CYS A 18 32.24 44.74 -5.56
CA CYS A 18 32.98 46.01 -5.41
C CYS A 18 34.46 45.83 -5.03
N GLY A 19 34.93 44.61 -4.79
CA GLY A 19 36.32 44.33 -4.44
C GLY A 19 36.70 44.63 -2.99
N TYR A 20 35.81 45.16 -2.15
CA TYR A 20 36.06 45.43 -0.73
C TYR A 20 36.46 44.14 0.03
N ALA A 21 37.46 44.25 0.91
CA ALA A 21 38.00 43.15 1.68
C ALA A 21 37.63 43.26 3.18
N PRO A 22 36.50 42.68 3.64
CA PRO A 22 36.14 42.73 5.05
C PRO A 22 37.03 41.81 5.89
N PRO A 23 37.33 42.15 7.16
CA PRO A 23 38.21 41.37 8.03
C PRO A 23 37.61 40.03 8.51
N ARG A 24 36.32 39.84 8.29
CA ARG A 24 35.57 38.62 8.60
C ARG A 24 34.46 38.44 7.57
N TRP A 25 33.96 37.23 7.47
CA TRP A 25 32.78 36.97 6.64
C TRP A 25 31.55 37.75 7.11
N VAL A 26 30.88 38.39 6.19
CA VAL A 26 29.61 39.12 6.39
C VAL A 26 28.64 38.76 5.29
N GLY A 27 27.39 38.50 5.61
CA GLY A 27 26.36 38.16 4.61
C GLY A 27 25.97 39.29 3.69
N ARG A 28 26.26 40.57 4.06
CA ARG A 28 26.05 41.76 3.26
C ARG A 28 27.31 42.60 3.23
N CYS A 29 27.77 42.97 2.05
CA CYS A 29 28.93 43.84 1.91
C CYS A 29 28.67 45.22 2.55
N PRO A 30 29.54 45.72 3.46
CA PRO A 30 29.33 47.00 4.10
C PRO A 30 29.56 48.19 3.13
N GLU A 31 30.31 48.02 2.04
CA GLU A 31 30.62 49.06 1.07
C GLU A 31 29.51 49.21 0.00
N CYS A 32 29.24 48.12 -0.77
CA CYS A 32 28.23 48.18 -1.86
C CYS A 32 26.86 47.66 -1.46
N GLN A 33 26.69 47.16 -0.23
CA GLN A 33 25.46 46.64 0.36
C GLN A 33 24.85 45.44 -0.35
N SER A 34 25.53 44.81 -1.30
CA SER A 34 25.08 43.57 -1.96
C SER A 34 25.07 42.40 -0.99
N TRP A 35 24.00 41.59 -1.06
CA TRP A 35 23.88 40.36 -0.25
C TRP A 35 24.58 39.18 -0.92
N GLY A 36 25.21 38.33 -0.12
CA GLY A 36 25.85 37.09 -0.60
C GLY A 36 27.08 37.30 -1.50
N SER A 37 27.59 38.53 -1.59
CA SER A 37 28.69 38.93 -2.48
C SER A 37 30.09 38.79 -1.84
N VAL A 38 30.19 38.39 -0.56
CA VAL A 38 31.46 38.30 0.14
C VAL A 38 31.89 36.83 0.21
N GLU A 39 33.00 36.50 -0.46
CA GLU A 39 33.62 35.18 -0.47
C GLU A 39 35.01 35.18 0.15
N GLN A 40 35.51 34.00 0.54
CA GLN A 40 36.84 33.82 1.07
C GLN A 40 37.87 34.01 -0.05
N ALA A 41 38.73 35.02 0.05
CA ALA A 41 39.82 35.24 -0.91
C ALA A 41 40.84 34.10 -0.80
N GLY A 42 40.91 33.28 -1.85
CA GLY A 42 41.75 32.06 -1.86
C GLY A 42 40.98 30.76 -1.89
N SER A 43 39.64 30.75 -1.67
CA SER A 43 38.82 29.69 -2.26
C SER A 43 38.88 29.90 -3.75
N ALA A 44 39.59 29.05 -4.48
CA ALA A 44 39.54 29.03 -5.93
C ALA A 44 38.09 29.19 -6.32
N ALA A 45 37.76 30.26 -7.08
CA ALA A 45 36.47 30.45 -7.70
C ALA A 45 36.07 29.08 -8.20
N GLY A 46 34.90 28.58 -7.65
CA GLY A 46 34.56 27.16 -7.80
C GLY A 46 34.89 26.75 -9.22
N VAL A 47 35.81 25.84 -9.34
CA VAL A 47 36.10 25.19 -10.61
C VAL A 47 34.69 24.74 -11.02
N ARG A 48 34.09 25.44 -11.96
CA ARG A 48 33.05 24.84 -12.78
C ARG A 48 33.71 23.60 -13.29
N ALA A 49 33.48 22.48 -12.63
CA ALA A 49 33.95 21.21 -13.11
C ALA A 49 33.36 21.15 -14.51
N SER A 50 34.19 21.49 -15.50
CA SER A 50 33.89 21.21 -16.87
C SER A 50 33.84 19.70 -16.90
N THR A 51 32.63 19.16 -16.82
CA THR A 51 32.39 17.73 -16.89
C THR A 51 32.79 17.35 -18.31
N VAL A 52 34.06 16.98 -18.47
CA VAL A 52 34.58 16.46 -19.75
C VAL A 52 33.92 15.11 -19.93
N ALA A 53 33.36 14.86 -21.12
CA ALA A 53 32.77 13.57 -21.45
C ALA A 53 33.76 12.45 -21.18
N GLY A 54 33.42 11.53 -20.30
CA GLY A 54 34.24 10.34 -20.00
C GLY A 54 33.96 9.19 -20.96
N PRO A 55 34.74 8.11 -20.88
CA PRO A 55 34.51 6.93 -21.69
C PRO A 55 33.15 6.31 -21.38
N VAL A 56 32.45 5.89 -22.43
CA VAL A 56 31.14 5.24 -22.32
C VAL A 56 31.34 3.81 -21.84
N THR A 57 30.75 3.44 -20.71
CA THR A 57 30.77 2.07 -20.15
C THR A 57 29.80 1.13 -20.86
N THR A 58 28.66 1.66 -21.34
CA THR A 58 27.66 0.91 -22.10
C THR A 58 27.13 1.81 -23.22
N ALA A 59 27.19 1.34 -24.46
CA ALA A 59 26.74 2.10 -25.62
C ALA A 59 25.19 2.27 -25.54
N ALA A 60 24.72 3.47 -25.90
CA ALA A 60 23.30 3.73 -26.05
C ALA A 60 22.75 2.85 -27.19
N THR A 61 21.65 2.16 -26.92
CA THR A 61 20.98 1.27 -27.87
C THR A 61 19.59 1.83 -28.20
N PRO A 62 19.17 1.88 -29.46
CA PRO A 62 17.81 2.26 -29.83
C PRO A 62 16.78 1.36 -29.15
N VAL A 63 15.68 1.95 -28.65
CA VAL A 63 14.65 1.21 -27.93
C VAL A 63 14.06 0.07 -28.74
N THR A 64 13.98 0.24 -30.05
CA THR A 64 13.48 -0.79 -31.00
C THR A 64 14.41 -1.99 -31.16
N ALA A 65 15.68 -1.84 -30.82
CA ALA A 65 16.68 -2.92 -30.88
C ALA A 65 16.78 -3.71 -29.55
N LEU A 66 16.08 -3.26 -28.48
CA LEU A 66 16.07 -3.92 -27.19
C LEU A 66 14.97 -4.99 -27.15
N SER A 67 15.34 -6.22 -26.77
CA SER A 67 14.38 -7.28 -26.51
C SER A 67 13.71 -7.06 -25.16
N ILE A 68 12.37 -7.19 -25.08
CA ILE A 68 11.59 -7.10 -23.84
C ILE A 68 11.63 -8.41 -23.06
N LEU A 69 11.84 -9.55 -23.72
CA LEU A 69 11.80 -10.88 -23.10
C LEU A 69 12.73 -11.05 -21.88
N PRO A 70 13.99 -10.55 -21.89
CA PRO A 70 14.86 -10.66 -20.73
C PRO A 70 14.44 -9.79 -19.54
N ALA A 71 13.55 -8.82 -19.76
CA ALA A 71 13.03 -7.92 -18.74
C ALA A 71 11.62 -8.32 -18.26
N ALA A 72 11.10 -9.46 -18.68
CA ALA A 72 9.77 -9.94 -18.26
C ALA A 72 9.77 -10.27 -16.76
N ALA A 73 8.68 -9.92 -16.08
CA ALA A 73 8.48 -10.27 -14.69
C ALA A 73 8.41 -11.80 -14.52
N GLN A 74 9.07 -12.31 -13.48
CA GLN A 74 9.02 -13.70 -13.07
C GLN A 74 8.10 -13.83 -11.87
N PRO A 75 7.01 -14.61 -11.93
CA PRO A 75 6.12 -14.83 -10.80
C PRO A 75 6.89 -15.30 -9.57
N THR A 76 6.52 -14.84 -8.39
CA THR A 76 7.15 -15.29 -7.13
C THR A 76 6.64 -16.66 -6.69
N GLY A 77 5.50 -17.10 -7.23
CA GLY A 77 4.75 -18.28 -6.80
C GLY A 77 3.78 -17.98 -5.67
N VAL A 78 3.64 -16.69 -5.28
CA VAL A 78 2.67 -16.20 -4.30
C VAL A 78 1.73 -15.24 -5.03
N ASP A 79 0.56 -15.72 -5.46
CA ASP A 79 -0.35 -15.02 -6.38
C ASP A 79 -0.73 -13.61 -5.91
N GLU A 80 -1.01 -13.44 -4.61
CA GLU A 80 -1.39 -12.16 -4.03
C GLU A 80 -0.22 -11.15 -3.97
N LEU A 81 1.03 -11.63 -3.90
CA LEU A 81 2.22 -10.80 -4.06
C LEU A 81 2.45 -10.46 -5.52
N ASP A 82 2.31 -11.44 -6.41
CA ASP A 82 2.48 -11.25 -7.86
C ASP A 82 1.47 -10.25 -8.42
N ARG A 83 0.23 -10.28 -7.93
CA ARG A 83 -0.80 -9.26 -8.21
C ARG A 83 -0.28 -7.85 -7.92
N VAL A 84 0.28 -7.63 -6.73
CA VAL A 84 0.75 -6.30 -6.27
C VAL A 84 2.01 -5.87 -7.03
N LEU A 85 2.87 -6.83 -7.39
CA LEU A 85 4.07 -6.57 -8.18
C LEU A 85 3.78 -6.29 -9.67
N GLY A 86 2.59 -6.66 -10.16
CA GLY A 86 2.23 -6.55 -11.58
C GLY A 86 2.67 -7.76 -12.40
N GLY A 87 2.69 -8.94 -11.78
CA GLY A 87 3.01 -10.23 -12.40
C GLY A 87 4.27 -10.91 -11.89
N GLY A 88 4.99 -10.30 -10.94
CA GLY A 88 6.17 -10.90 -10.32
C GLY A 88 7.39 -9.97 -10.25
N LEU A 89 8.56 -10.55 -10.07
CA LEU A 89 9.84 -9.83 -9.95
C LEU A 89 10.51 -9.65 -11.30
N VAL A 90 10.80 -8.41 -11.67
CA VAL A 90 11.59 -8.07 -12.85
C VAL A 90 13.08 -8.29 -12.53
N PRO A 91 13.91 -8.83 -13.47
CA PRO A 91 15.35 -8.99 -13.26
C PRO A 91 16.02 -7.68 -12.82
N GLY A 92 16.78 -7.75 -11.73
CA GLY A 92 17.46 -6.60 -11.14
C GLY A 92 16.54 -5.60 -10.41
N VAL A 93 15.28 -5.93 -10.18
CA VAL A 93 14.37 -5.11 -9.37
C VAL A 93 14.83 -5.07 -7.90
N VAL A 94 14.68 -3.92 -7.29
CA VAL A 94 14.84 -3.76 -5.84
C VAL A 94 13.51 -3.39 -5.23
N VAL A 95 12.99 -4.29 -4.40
CA VAL A 95 11.72 -4.16 -3.68
C VAL A 95 12.00 -3.85 -2.22
N LEU A 96 11.38 -2.84 -1.66
CA LEU A 96 11.34 -2.58 -0.23
C LEU A 96 10.01 -3.07 0.33
N LEU A 97 10.06 -4.06 1.21
CA LEU A 97 8.90 -4.52 1.99
C LEU A 97 8.92 -3.88 3.38
N ALA A 98 8.06 -2.91 3.60
CA ALA A 98 7.94 -2.15 4.83
C ALA A 98 6.71 -2.60 5.65
N GLY A 99 6.77 -2.48 6.97
CA GLY A 99 5.64 -2.77 7.86
C GLY A 99 6.05 -2.87 9.33
N GLU A 100 5.07 -2.86 10.23
CA GLU A 100 5.31 -2.99 11.67
C GLU A 100 6.00 -4.33 12.00
N PRO A 101 6.78 -4.40 13.09
CA PRO A 101 7.29 -5.66 13.61
C PRO A 101 6.15 -6.64 13.93
N GLY A 102 6.36 -7.92 13.60
CA GLY A 102 5.38 -8.99 13.89
C GLY A 102 4.20 -9.08 12.89
N VAL A 103 4.13 -8.23 11.86
CA VAL A 103 3.03 -8.29 10.87
C VAL A 103 3.10 -9.52 9.94
N GLY A 104 4.26 -10.21 9.87
CA GLY A 104 4.45 -11.43 9.06
C GLY A 104 5.40 -11.27 7.86
N LYS A 105 6.17 -10.16 7.76
CA LYS A 105 7.09 -9.91 6.63
C LYS A 105 8.06 -11.06 6.36
N SER A 106 8.80 -11.48 7.39
CA SER A 106 9.80 -12.55 7.25
C SER A 106 9.16 -13.90 6.90
N THR A 107 7.92 -14.15 7.35
CA THR A 107 7.17 -15.36 7.00
C THR A 107 6.76 -15.35 5.53
N LEU A 108 6.26 -14.20 5.05
CA LEU A 108 5.93 -14.00 3.63
C LEU A 108 7.16 -14.21 2.74
N LEU A 109 8.30 -13.65 3.13
CA LEU A 109 9.51 -13.75 2.33
C LEU A 109 10.13 -15.16 2.32
N LEU A 110 10.00 -15.91 3.42
CA LEU A 110 10.37 -17.34 3.42
C LEU A 110 9.42 -18.15 2.52
N GLU A 111 8.13 -17.83 2.48
CA GLU A 111 7.20 -18.49 1.55
C GLU A 111 7.57 -18.17 0.09
N VAL A 112 7.91 -16.90 -0.22
CA VAL A 112 8.43 -16.53 -1.54
C VAL A 112 9.69 -17.31 -1.90
N ALA A 113 10.66 -17.39 -0.98
CA ALA A 113 11.90 -18.14 -1.22
C ALA A 113 11.66 -19.64 -1.44
N LYS A 114 10.70 -20.23 -0.69
CA LYS A 114 10.25 -21.62 -0.85
C LYS A 114 9.65 -21.83 -2.25
N GLN A 115 8.68 -21.02 -2.66
CA GLN A 115 8.02 -21.18 -3.96
C GLN A 115 9.02 -20.93 -5.10
N TRP A 116 9.89 -19.93 -4.97
CA TRP A 116 10.92 -19.61 -5.96
C TRP A 116 11.84 -20.80 -6.25
N THR A 117 12.31 -21.47 -5.19
CA THR A 117 13.19 -22.63 -5.32
C THR A 117 12.43 -23.90 -5.78
N ALA A 118 11.20 -24.09 -5.33
CA ALA A 118 10.36 -25.23 -5.73
C ALA A 118 9.99 -25.17 -7.22
N ASP A 119 9.80 -23.97 -7.77
CA ASP A 119 9.52 -23.74 -9.20
C ASP A 119 10.77 -23.89 -10.08
N GLY A 120 11.93 -24.20 -9.52
CA GLY A 120 13.17 -24.40 -10.27
C GLY A 120 13.77 -23.11 -10.85
N LYS A 121 13.42 -21.93 -10.30
CA LYS A 121 13.95 -20.63 -10.75
C LYS A 121 15.40 -20.39 -10.32
N GLY A 122 15.99 -21.31 -9.55
CA GLY A 122 17.37 -21.29 -9.06
C GLY A 122 17.44 -20.98 -7.57
N ARG A 123 18.62 -20.57 -7.11
CA ARG A 123 18.94 -20.40 -5.70
C ARG A 123 18.31 -19.14 -5.12
N ALA A 124 17.70 -19.29 -3.94
CA ALA A 124 17.27 -18.16 -3.12
C ALA A 124 18.23 -18.02 -1.93
N LEU A 125 18.74 -16.80 -1.70
CA LEU A 125 19.58 -16.47 -0.55
C LEU A 125 18.82 -15.52 0.37
N VAL A 126 18.63 -15.93 1.62
CA VAL A 126 18.07 -15.12 2.70
C VAL A 126 19.19 -14.74 3.67
N VAL A 127 19.48 -13.46 3.78
CA VAL A 127 20.47 -12.91 4.71
C VAL A 127 19.71 -12.19 5.82
N SER A 128 19.95 -12.60 7.07
CA SER A 128 19.37 -11.94 8.24
C SER A 128 20.46 -11.31 9.10
N GLY A 129 20.25 -10.04 9.48
CA GLY A 129 21.07 -9.38 10.49
C GLY A 129 20.44 -9.40 11.89
N GLU A 130 19.23 -9.97 12.03
CA GLU A 130 18.48 -10.00 13.29
C GLU A 130 18.46 -11.39 13.94
N GLU A 131 18.27 -12.41 13.13
CA GLU A 131 18.05 -13.79 13.60
C GLU A 131 19.23 -14.68 13.25
N SER A 132 19.51 -15.63 14.12
CA SER A 132 20.46 -16.69 13.81
C SER A 132 19.90 -17.66 12.76
N VAL A 133 20.79 -18.33 12.02
CA VAL A 133 20.41 -19.35 11.03
C VAL A 133 19.47 -20.41 11.64
N GLY A 134 19.71 -20.80 12.91
CA GLY A 134 18.86 -21.76 13.61
C GLY A 134 17.42 -21.27 13.82
N GLN A 135 17.24 -20.00 14.16
CA GLN A 135 15.90 -19.40 14.31
C GLN A 135 15.15 -19.33 12.97
N ILE A 136 15.85 -18.87 11.91
CA ILE A 136 15.26 -18.86 10.56
C ILE A 136 14.92 -20.27 10.11
N ARG A 137 15.79 -21.25 10.39
CA ARG A 137 15.56 -22.67 10.07
C ARG A 137 14.31 -23.21 10.75
N LEU A 138 14.09 -22.94 12.04
CA LEU A 138 12.87 -23.34 12.75
C LEU A 138 11.60 -22.77 12.11
N ARG A 139 11.65 -21.53 11.65
CA ARG A 139 10.54 -20.89 10.92
C ARG A 139 10.34 -21.56 9.56
N ALA A 140 11.42 -21.82 8.82
CA ALA A 140 11.38 -22.51 7.55
C ALA A 140 10.78 -23.92 7.66
N GLU A 141 11.14 -24.67 8.73
CA GLU A 141 10.54 -25.97 9.03
C GLU A 141 9.01 -25.88 9.22
N ARG A 142 8.55 -24.90 10.01
CA ARG A 142 7.12 -24.71 10.30
C ARG A 142 6.29 -24.49 9.04
N ILE A 143 6.81 -23.76 8.05
CA ILE A 143 6.12 -23.47 6.79
C ILE A 143 6.45 -24.46 5.67
N GLY A 144 7.24 -25.51 5.97
CA GLY A 144 7.65 -26.51 4.99
C GLY A 144 8.62 -25.98 3.93
N ALA A 145 9.40 -24.92 4.22
CA ALA A 145 10.40 -24.36 3.32
C ALA A 145 11.72 -25.16 3.41
N ARG A 146 11.69 -26.37 2.89
CA ARG A 146 12.84 -27.30 2.83
C ARG A 146 13.23 -27.50 1.38
N HIS A 147 14.31 -26.85 0.96
CA HIS A 147 14.84 -27.01 -0.40
C HIS A 147 16.36 -26.82 -0.39
N ASP A 148 17.10 -27.64 -1.15
CA ASP A 148 18.57 -27.59 -1.20
C ASP A 148 19.08 -26.30 -1.86
N GLU A 149 18.27 -25.66 -2.69
CA GLU A 149 18.58 -24.37 -3.32
C GLU A 149 18.12 -23.15 -2.48
N LEU A 150 17.60 -23.34 -1.24
CA LEU A 150 17.29 -22.28 -0.29
C LEU A 150 18.43 -22.12 0.70
N PHE A 151 19.18 -21.02 0.56
CA PHE A 151 20.36 -20.70 1.38
C PHE A 151 20.00 -19.67 2.45
N LEU A 152 20.49 -19.87 3.67
CA LEU A 152 20.30 -19.00 4.83
C LEU A 152 21.67 -18.52 5.32
N ALA A 153 21.84 -17.22 5.51
CA ALA A 153 23.02 -16.61 6.11
C ALA A 153 22.63 -15.66 7.26
N ALA A 154 23.41 -15.69 8.33
CA ALA A 154 23.28 -14.72 9.43
C ALA A 154 24.48 -13.77 9.35
N GLU A 155 24.30 -12.60 8.73
CA GLU A 155 25.34 -11.62 8.51
C GLU A 155 24.82 -10.22 8.86
N ASN A 156 25.60 -9.47 9.57
CA ASN A 156 25.30 -8.09 9.93
C ASN A 156 26.26 -7.06 9.32
N ASP A 157 27.21 -7.52 8.48
CA ASP A 157 28.14 -6.68 7.74
C ASP A 157 27.84 -6.75 6.24
N LEU A 158 27.80 -5.59 5.57
CA LEU A 158 27.53 -5.50 4.14
C LEU A 158 28.54 -6.27 3.30
N SER A 159 29.83 -6.22 3.65
CA SER A 159 30.87 -6.91 2.89
C SER A 159 30.71 -8.41 2.98
N ALA A 160 30.38 -8.92 4.18
CA ALA A 160 30.09 -10.33 4.40
C ALA A 160 28.83 -10.77 3.64
N ALA A 161 27.74 -10.00 3.71
CA ALA A 161 26.53 -10.25 2.96
C ALA A 161 26.77 -10.30 1.43
N LEU A 162 27.58 -9.38 0.90
CA LEU A 162 27.98 -9.40 -0.51
C LEU A 162 28.88 -10.61 -0.83
N GLY A 163 29.74 -11.03 0.10
CA GLY A 163 30.53 -12.27 -0.02
C GLY A 163 29.65 -13.50 -0.17
N GLN A 164 28.54 -13.59 0.59
CA GLN A 164 27.55 -14.66 0.45
C GLN A 164 26.87 -14.63 -0.93
N VAL A 165 26.55 -13.45 -1.46
CA VAL A 165 26.00 -13.31 -2.83
C VAL A 165 26.98 -13.81 -3.88
N GLU A 166 28.31 -13.55 -3.72
CA GLU A 166 29.33 -14.08 -4.61
C GLU A 166 29.43 -15.61 -4.54
N ALA A 167 29.46 -16.17 -3.32
CA ALA A 167 29.66 -17.60 -3.09
C ALA A 167 28.46 -18.44 -3.53
N VAL A 168 27.22 -17.97 -3.24
CA VAL A 168 25.98 -18.70 -3.55
C VAL A 168 25.56 -18.49 -4.99
N ALA A 169 25.86 -17.32 -5.59
CA ALA A 169 25.34 -16.88 -6.89
C ALA A 169 23.81 -17.05 -7.02
N PRO A 170 23.02 -16.41 -6.15
CA PRO A 170 21.57 -16.60 -6.10
C PRO A 170 20.87 -15.96 -7.30
N SER A 171 19.67 -16.45 -7.61
CA SER A 171 18.71 -15.84 -8.54
C SER A 171 17.64 -14.99 -7.83
N LEU A 172 17.57 -15.06 -6.50
CA LEU A 172 16.75 -14.20 -5.64
C LEU A 172 17.52 -13.88 -4.35
N LEU A 173 17.61 -12.61 -3.98
CA LEU A 173 18.22 -12.15 -2.74
C LEU A 173 17.15 -11.52 -1.83
N ILE A 174 17.16 -11.92 -0.56
CA ILE A 174 16.30 -11.35 0.49
C ILE A 174 17.19 -10.87 1.64
N ILE A 175 17.06 -9.63 2.07
CA ILE A 175 17.76 -9.03 3.21
C ILE A 175 16.75 -8.69 4.32
N ASP A 176 16.87 -9.33 5.47
CA ASP A 176 15.98 -9.16 6.63
C ASP A 176 16.78 -8.85 7.91
N SER A 177 16.92 -7.55 8.29
CA SER A 177 16.43 -6.32 7.69
C SER A 177 17.60 -5.41 7.25
N VAL A 178 17.30 -4.44 6.39
CA VAL A 178 18.32 -3.46 5.93
C VAL A 178 18.84 -2.59 7.09
N GLN A 179 18.09 -2.43 8.17
CA GLN A 179 18.47 -1.64 9.35
C GLN A 179 19.52 -2.34 10.22
N THR A 180 19.63 -3.64 10.16
CA THR A 180 20.55 -4.43 11.00
C THR A 180 21.89 -4.73 10.33
N ILE A 181 21.97 -4.48 9.03
CA ILE A 181 23.23 -4.55 8.29
C ILE A 181 24.04 -3.29 8.57
N ARG A 182 25.36 -3.45 8.72
CA ARG A 182 26.34 -2.38 8.94
C ARG A 182 27.21 -2.18 7.71
N CYS A 183 27.68 -0.96 7.53
CA CYS A 183 28.66 -0.64 6.51
C CYS A 183 29.84 0.09 7.18
N GLY A 184 30.98 -0.57 7.33
CA GLY A 184 32.15 0.00 8.00
C GLY A 184 32.74 1.22 7.30
N ALA A 185 32.38 1.46 6.02
CA ALA A 185 32.83 2.63 5.27
C ALA A 185 31.99 3.91 5.56
N THR A 186 30.92 3.81 6.33
CA THR A 186 30.00 4.94 6.57
C THR A 186 29.95 5.25 8.06
N GLU A 187 30.25 6.50 8.44
CA GLU A 187 30.07 6.99 9.80
C GLU A 187 28.57 7.12 10.13
N GLY A 188 28.20 6.82 11.38
CA GLY A 188 26.83 6.94 11.87
C GLY A 188 26.43 5.78 12.78
N THR A 189 25.30 5.94 13.46
CA THR A 189 24.73 4.88 14.31
C THR A 189 24.15 3.75 13.46
N ASP A 190 24.23 2.52 13.98
CA ASP A 190 23.60 1.35 13.37
C ASP A 190 22.11 1.59 13.15
N GLY A 191 21.61 1.24 11.95
CA GLY A 191 20.23 1.50 11.55
C GLY A 191 19.89 2.97 11.28
N GLY A 192 20.86 3.89 11.41
CA GLY A 192 20.68 5.31 11.11
C GLY A 192 20.46 5.57 9.61
N VAL A 193 19.85 6.71 9.30
CA VAL A 193 19.46 7.09 7.92
C VAL A 193 20.63 7.00 6.94
N SER A 194 21.82 7.48 7.30
CA SER A 194 23.02 7.46 6.44
C SER A 194 23.45 6.03 6.12
N GLN A 195 23.56 5.19 7.15
CA GLN A 195 23.95 3.78 7.01
C GLN A 195 22.96 3.03 6.10
N VAL A 196 21.67 3.11 6.40
CA VAL A 196 20.62 2.41 5.65
C VAL A 196 20.58 2.85 4.17
N ARG A 197 20.80 4.15 3.90
CA ARG A 197 20.89 4.66 2.52
C ARG A 197 22.10 4.11 1.77
N THR A 198 23.27 4.09 2.41
CA THR A 198 24.49 3.54 1.81
C THR A 198 24.34 2.06 1.48
N ILE A 199 23.80 1.28 2.41
CA ILE A 199 23.55 -0.16 2.25
C ILE A 199 22.55 -0.41 1.11
N ALA A 200 21.40 0.28 1.11
CA ALA A 200 20.41 0.14 0.06
C ALA A 200 20.95 0.54 -1.31
N ALA A 201 21.78 1.60 -1.41
CA ALA A 201 22.41 2.01 -2.66
C ALA A 201 23.41 0.95 -3.16
N ALA A 202 24.23 0.37 -2.28
CA ALA A 202 25.18 -0.68 -2.63
C ALA A 202 24.47 -1.96 -3.12
N LEU A 203 23.44 -2.41 -2.39
CA LEU A 203 22.61 -3.57 -2.77
C LEU A 203 21.89 -3.32 -4.09
N SER A 204 21.34 -2.11 -4.31
CA SER A 204 20.71 -1.74 -5.58
C SER A 204 21.70 -1.75 -6.74
N ALA A 205 22.94 -1.31 -6.55
CA ALA A 205 23.97 -1.37 -7.57
C ALA A 205 24.33 -2.83 -7.93
N VAL A 206 24.41 -3.72 -6.95
CA VAL A 206 24.65 -5.16 -7.18
C VAL A 206 23.45 -5.80 -7.90
N ALA A 207 22.24 -5.54 -7.45
CA ALA A 207 20.99 -6.02 -8.07
C ALA A 207 20.95 -5.68 -9.57
N LYS A 208 21.20 -4.41 -9.92
CA LYS A 208 21.19 -3.94 -11.32
C LYS A 208 22.28 -4.56 -12.16
N ARG A 209 23.53 -4.66 -11.63
CA ARG A 209 24.65 -5.25 -12.37
C ARG A 209 24.48 -6.73 -12.67
N ARG A 210 23.84 -7.47 -11.75
CA ARG A 210 23.69 -8.94 -11.83
C ARG A 210 22.33 -9.36 -12.36
N ASN A 211 21.42 -8.43 -12.65
CA ASN A 211 20.02 -8.73 -12.91
C ASN A 211 19.37 -9.58 -11.78
N LEU A 212 19.81 -9.36 -10.52
CA LEU A 212 19.40 -10.11 -9.34
C LEU A 212 18.20 -9.44 -8.68
N PRO A 213 16.99 -9.99 -8.77
CA PRO A 213 15.85 -9.54 -7.97
C PRO A 213 16.22 -9.53 -6.49
N THR A 214 16.01 -8.40 -5.83
CA THR A 214 16.42 -8.19 -4.44
C THR A 214 15.27 -7.62 -3.64
N ILE A 215 14.92 -8.27 -2.53
CA ILE A 215 13.88 -7.80 -1.61
C ILE A 215 14.56 -7.36 -0.32
N LEU A 216 14.34 -6.12 0.07
CA LEU A 216 14.83 -5.51 1.30
C LEU A 216 13.69 -5.40 2.29
N VAL A 217 13.86 -5.91 3.50
CA VAL A 217 12.90 -5.69 4.60
C VAL A 217 13.24 -4.40 5.31
N GLY A 218 12.20 -3.57 5.53
CA GLY A 218 12.29 -2.34 6.30
C GLY A 218 11.29 -2.33 7.46
N HIS A 219 11.71 -1.87 8.64
CA HIS A 219 10.81 -1.65 9.77
C HIS A 219 10.30 -0.21 9.78
N VAL A 220 9.00 -0.05 10.03
CA VAL A 220 8.37 1.25 10.27
C VAL A 220 8.24 1.42 11.78
N THR A 221 8.88 2.45 12.35
CA THR A 221 8.64 2.84 13.73
C THR A 221 7.59 3.93 13.80
N LYS A 222 6.71 3.89 14.81
CA LYS A 222 5.66 4.89 15.03
C LYS A 222 6.21 6.30 15.22
N ASP A 223 7.44 6.41 15.71
CA ASP A 223 8.07 7.68 16.10
C ASP A 223 8.96 8.29 15.01
N GLY A 224 9.09 7.67 13.83
CA GLY A 224 9.91 8.19 12.73
C GLY A 224 11.42 8.28 13.01
N SER A 225 11.91 7.76 14.15
CA SER A 225 13.30 7.87 14.61
C SER A 225 14.27 6.94 13.88
N VAL A 226 13.79 5.86 13.30
CA VAL A 226 14.57 4.94 12.45
C VAL A 226 14.31 5.27 10.99
N ALA A 227 15.31 5.06 10.12
CA ALA A 227 15.20 5.29 8.68
C ALA A 227 13.97 4.58 8.11
N GLY A 228 12.84 5.29 8.06
CA GLY A 228 11.57 4.77 7.56
C GLY A 228 11.58 4.59 6.04
N PRO A 229 10.53 3.97 5.48
CA PRO A 229 10.39 3.69 4.04
C PRO A 229 10.62 4.91 3.15
N ARG A 230 10.21 6.10 3.58
CA ARG A 230 10.39 7.36 2.85
C ARG A 230 11.86 7.69 2.54
N THR A 231 12.79 7.28 3.40
CA THR A 231 14.22 7.51 3.20
C THR A 231 14.79 6.67 2.06
N LEU A 232 14.25 5.48 1.86
CA LEU A 232 14.68 4.50 0.84
C LEU A 232 13.86 4.55 -0.44
N GLU A 233 12.72 5.21 -0.43
CA GLU A 233 11.77 5.24 -1.56
C GLU A 233 12.42 5.66 -2.88
N HIS A 234 13.39 6.57 -2.84
CA HIS A 234 14.07 7.04 -4.04
C HIS A 234 15.15 6.08 -4.55
N LEU A 235 15.61 5.15 -3.72
CA LEU A 235 16.69 4.21 -4.03
C LEU A 235 16.18 2.88 -4.58
N VAL A 236 14.91 2.57 -4.36
CA VAL A 236 14.28 1.30 -4.75
C VAL A 236 13.27 1.49 -5.89
N ASP A 237 12.96 0.42 -6.60
CA ASP A 237 12.03 0.45 -7.73
C ASP A 237 10.58 0.26 -7.29
N VAL A 238 10.35 -0.57 -6.26
CA VAL A 238 9.05 -0.91 -5.71
C VAL A 238 9.07 -0.72 -4.20
N VAL A 239 8.02 -0.13 -3.64
CA VAL A 239 7.81 -0.02 -2.19
C VAL A 239 6.47 -0.65 -1.86
N LEU A 240 6.49 -1.67 -1.02
CA LEU A 240 5.33 -2.39 -0.52
C LEU A 240 5.15 -2.08 0.97
N SER A 241 3.93 -1.74 1.38
CA SER A 241 3.52 -1.61 2.77
C SER A 241 2.74 -2.85 3.19
N PHE A 242 3.21 -3.54 4.22
CA PHE A 242 2.54 -4.71 4.77
C PHE A 242 1.89 -4.34 6.09
N GLU A 243 0.55 -4.36 6.10
CA GLU A 243 -0.29 -3.83 7.15
C GLU A 243 -1.19 -4.92 7.73
N GLY A 244 -1.56 -4.79 9.00
CA GLY A 244 -2.51 -5.70 9.63
C GLY A 244 -2.86 -5.25 11.04
N GLU A 245 -4.10 -5.44 11.42
CA GLU A 245 -4.54 -5.18 12.78
C GLU A 245 -4.18 -6.36 13.70
N ARG A 246 -3.84 -6.08 14.97
CA ARG A 246 -3.41 -7.11 15.93
C ARG A 246 -4.48 -8.16 16.22
N HIS A 247 -5.74 -7.79 16.08
CA HIS A 247 -6.88 -8.65 16.36
C HIS A 247 -7.50 -9.29 15.11
N SER A 248 -6.93 -9.03 13.93
CA SER A 248 -7.35 -9.62 12.66
C SER A 248 -6.28 -10.60 12.15
N THR A 249 -6.70 -11.71 11.58
CA THR A 249 -5.80 -12.61 10.85
C THR A 249 -5.45 -12.07 9.47
N LEU A 250 -6.24 -11.12 8.95
CA LEU A 250 -6.02 -10.52 7.64
C LEU A 250 -4.82 -9.58 7.65
N ARG A 251 -4.04 -9.68 6.60
CA ARG A 251 -2.91 -8.80 6.28
C ARG A 251 -3.10 -8.23 4.88
N LEU A 252 -2.87 -6.94 4.73
CA LEU A 252 -2.96 -6.25 3.44
C LEU A 252 -1.56 -5.85 2.99
N LEU A 253 -1.23 -6.17 1.76
CA LEU A 253 -0.01 -5.76 1.10
C LEU A 253 -0.36 -4.71 0.04
N ARG A 254 0.14 -3.50 0.22
CA ARG A 254 -0.13 -2.36 -0.68
C ARG A 254 1.13 -1.94 -1.41
N ALA A 255 1.04 -1.73 -2.72
CA ALA A 255 2.09 -1.00 -3.43
C ALA A 255 1.91 0.50 -3.19
N THR A 256 2.89 1.15 -2.56
CA THR A 256 2.94 2.62 -2.43
C THR A 256 3.77 3.24 -3.55
N LYS A 257 4.65 2.46 -4.15
CA LYS A 257 5.41 2.80 -5.35
C LYS A 257 5.65 1.53 -6.16
N ASN A 258 5.39 1.57 -7.45
CA ASN A 258 5.73 0.48 -8.36
C ASN A 258 6.08 1.05 -9.75
N ARG A 259 7.34 0.84 -10.19
CA ARG A 259 7.80 1.26 -11.51
C ARG A 259 7.38 0.31 -12.64
N PHE A 260 6.94 -0.89 -12.30
CA PHE A 260 6.66 -1.97 -13.25
C PHE A 260 5.18 -2.37 -13.30
N GLY A 261 4.35 -1.77 -12.42
CA GLY A 261 2.94 -2.09 -12.31
C GLY A 261 2.14 -0.94 -11.69
N ASN A 262 0.89 -1.24 -11.36
CA ASN A 262 -0.01 -0.28 -10.75
C ASN A 262 0.35 -0.09 -9.25
N ALA A 263 0.51 1.17 -8.82
CA ALA A 263 0.81 1.50 -7.42
C ALA A 263 -0.41 1.43 -6.48
N GLU A 264 -1.62 1.15 -7.00
CA GLU A 264 -2.84 1.05 -6.17
C GLU A 264 -3.30 -0.40 -5.95
N GLU A 265 -2.52 -1.41 -6.39
CA GLU A 265 -2.89 -2.81 -6.20
C GLU A 265 -2.71 -3.25 -4.74
N VAL A 266 -3.63 -4.12 -4.30
CA VAL A 266 -3.66 -4.66 -2.94
C VAL A 266 -3.74 -6.18 -2.97
N GLY A 267 -2.80 -6.83 -2.28
CA GLY A 267 -2.79 -8.25 -1.98
C GLY A 267 -3.38 -8.52 -0.60
N CYS A 268 -4.14 -9.58 -0.47
CA CYS A 268 -4.74 -10.00 0.79
C CYS A 268 -4.13 -11.32 1.25
N PHE A 269 -3.79 -11.39 2.52
CA PHE A 269 -3.19 -12.57 3.13
C PHE A 269 -3.87 -12.91 4.46
N ALA A 270 -3.93 -14.17 4.79
CA ALA A 270 -4.28 -14.65 6.13
C ALA A 270 -3.03 -15.15 6.84
N LEU A 271 -2.88 -14.74 8.10
CA LEU A 271 -1.83 -15.29 8.97
C LEU A 271 -2.40 -16.51 9.70
N GLU A 272 -1.83 -17.68 9.44
CA GLU A 272 -2.21 -18.95 10.01
C GLU A 272 -1.07 -19.53 10.87
N GLU A 273 -1.35 -20.54 11.67
CA GLU A 273 -0.31 -21.22 12.48
C GLU A 273 0.79 -21.83 11.61
N THR A 274 0.42 -22.31 10.43
CA THR A 274 1.31 -22.96 9.46
C THR A 274 2.05 -21.96 8.58
N GLY A 275 1.74 -20.65 8.65
CA GLY A 275 2.41 -19.65 7.84
C GLY A 275 1.50 -18.52 7.37
N ILE A 276 1.74 -18.05 6.18
CA ILE A 276 0.96 -16.99 5.53
C ILE A 276 0.39 -17.52 4.21
N VAL A 277 -0.90 -17.30 4.01
CA VAL A 277 -1.62 -17.79 2.83
C VAL A 277 -2.27 -16.60 2.11
N GLY A 278 -2.16 -16.57 0.78
CA GLY A 278 -2.89 -15.62 -0.04
C GLY A 278 -4.39 -15.85 0.03
N VAL A 279 -5.16 -14.76 0.15
CA VAL A 279 -6.63 -14.80 0.16
C VAL A 279 -7.17 -14.12 -1.10
N PRO A 280 -7.43 -14.90 -2.17
CA PRO A 280 -7.92 -14.36 -3.43
C PRO A 280 -9.27 -13.66 -3.32
N ASP A 281 -10.12 -14.14 -2.39
CA ASP A 281 -11.43 -13.55 -2.10
C ASP A 281 -11.61 -13.31 -0.59
N PRO A 282 -11.19 -12.14 -0.08
CA PRO A 282 -11.35 -11.79 1.32
C PRO A 282 -12.77 -11.37 1.70
N SER A 283 -13.69 -11.18 0.73
CA SER A 283 -15.05 -10.69 0.99
C SER A 283 -15.84 -11.58 1.96
N ALA A 284 -15.58 -12.88 1.95
CA ALA A 284 -16.21 -13.82 2.89
C ALA A 284 -15.88 -13.52 4.36
N MET A 285 -14.77 -12.84 4.64
CA MET A 285 -14.36 -12.46 6.01
C MET A 285 -15.12 -11.22 6.52
N PHE A 286 -15.72 -10.44 5.62
CA PHE A 286 -16.35 -9.16 5.89
C PHE A 286 -17.88 -9.21 5.75
N VAL A 287 -18.43 -10.40 5.60
CA VAL A 287 -19.87 -10.65 5.49
C VAL A 287 -20.27 -11.69 6.52
N SER A 288 -21.36 -11.42 7.25
CA SER A 288 -21.87 -12.35 8.25
C SER A 288 -22.35 -13.67 7.61
N SER A 289 -22.24 -14.75 8.36
CA SER A 289 -22.67 -16.09 7.93
C SER A 289 -24.19 -16.32 7.98
N HIS A 290 -24.97 -15.28 8.32
CA HIS A 290 -26.43 -15.40 8.41
C HIS A 290 -27.04 -15.78 7.05
N ARG A 291 -27.83 -16.85 7.04
CA ARG A 291 -28.53 -17.30 5.83
C ARG A 291 -29.81 -16.51 5.55
N ALA A 292 -30.47 -16.02 6.59
CA ALA A 292 -31.67 -15.20 6.49
C ALA A 292 -31.33 -13.71 6.56
N PRO A 293 -32.10 -12.84 5.85
CA PRO A 293 -31.97 -11.40 5.99
C PRO A 293 -32.28 -10.94 7.43
N VAL A 294 -31.43 -10.05 7.95
CA VAL A 294 -31.58 -9.50 9.32
C VAL A 294 -31.80 -8.00 9.21
N ALA A 295 -32.73 -7.47 9.99
CA ALA A 295 -32.97 -6.03 10.08
C ALA A 295 -31.70 -5.33 10.57
N GLY A 296 -31.39 -4.17 9.99
CA GLY A 296 -30.18 -3.41 10.31
C GLY A 296 -28.93 -3.83 9.58
N THR A 297 -29.01 -4.69 8.56
CA THR A 297 -27.85 -5.11 7.77
C THR A 297 -27.98 -4.69 6.30
N CYS A 298 -26.88 -4.23 5.72
CA CYS A 298 -26.78 -3.93 4.29
C CYS A 298 -25.36 -4.19 3.79
N LEU A 299 -25.23 -4.75 2.59
CA LEU A 299 -23.94 -4.95 1.97
C LEU A 299 -23.53 -3.74 1.12
N THR A 300 -22.24 -3.52 1.02
CA THR A 300 -21.63 -2.56 0.09
C THR A 300 -20.40 -3.16 -0.55
N VAL A 301 -19.85 -2.46 -1.55
CA VAL A 301 -18.52 -2.79 -2.10
C VAL A 301 -17.60 -1.62 -1.83
N ALA A 302 -16.65 -1.82 -0.92
CA ALA A 302 -15.59 -0.88 -0.63
C ALA A 302 -14.42 -1.06 -1.61
N MET A 303 -13.63 0.00 -1.84
CA MET A 303 -12.40 -0.10 -2.63
C MET A 303 -11.18 0.01 -1.72
N GLU A 304 -10.34 -1.00 -1.76
CA GLU A 304 -9.00 -0.96 -1.20
C GLU A 304 -7.98 -0.78 -2.34
N GLY A 305 -7.59 0.48 -2.56
CA GLY A 305 -6.85 0.84 -3.77
C GLY A 305 -7.68 0.57 -5.02
N THR A 306 -7.25 -0.36 -5.87
CA THR A 306 -8.00 -0.81 -7.06
C THR A 306 -8.84 -2.05 -6.82
N ARG A 307 -8.72 -2.70 -5.65
CA ARG A 307 -9.40 -3.96 -5.33
C ARG A 307 -10.78 -3.70 -4.72
N PRO A 308 -11.87 -4.17 -5.35
CA PRO A 308 -13.20 -4.14 -4.75
C PRO A 308 -13.33 -5.25 -3.70
N LEU A 309 -13.92 -4.91 -2.54
CA LEU A 309 -14.19 -5.82 -1.43
C LEU A 309 -15.65 -5.69 -1.01
N VAL A 310 -16.40 -6.78 -1.00
CA VAL A 310 -17.75 -6.77 -0.42
C VAL A 310 -17.63 -6.75 1.09
N ALA A 311 -18.36 -5.84 1.73
CA ALA A 311 -18.37 -5.67 3.16
C ALA A 311 -19.81 -5.45 3.66
N GLU A 312 -20.10 -5.90 4.88
CA GLU A 312 -21.38 -5.73 5.52
C GLU A 312 -21.34 -4.56 6.51
N VAL A 313 -22.31 -3.67 6.37
CA VAL A 313 -22.61 -2.61 7.32
C VAL A 313 -23.77 -3.07 8.19
N GLN A 314 -23.60 -2.98 9.49
CA GLN A 314 -24.62 -3.28 10.48
C GLN A 314 -24.99 -2.02 11.26
N ALA A 315 -26.26 -1.82 11.50
CA ALA A 315 -26.80 -0.75 12.33
C ALA A 315 -27.79 -1.31 13.37
N LEU A 316 -27.77 -0.73 14.56
CA LEU A 316 -28.72 -1.01 15.63
C LEU A 316 -29.29 0.32 16.12
N VAL A 317 -30.61 0.40 16.18
CA VAL A 317 -31.33 1.59 16.64
C VAL A 317 -32.26 1.22 17.79
N ASN A 318 -31.93 1.71 18.98
CA ASN A 318 -32.67 1.42 20.20
C ASN A 318 -33.38 2.67 20.78
N GLU A 319 -34.37 2.47 21.64
CA GLU A 319 -34.89 3.54 22.44
C GLU A 319 -33.88 4.00 23.49
N THR A 320 -33.75 5.33 23.64
CA THR A 320 -32.83 5.87 24.63
C THR A 320 -33.44 5.72 26.04
N SER A 321 -32.70 5.09 26.94
CA SER A 321 -33.16 4.89 28.33
C SER A 321 -32.81 6.09 29.23
N GLY A 322 -33.45 7.25 29.00
CA GLY A 322 -33.46 8.36 29.96
C GLY A 322 -32.22 9.25 30.00
N GLY A 323 -31.55 9.47 28.88
CA GLY A 323 -30.38 10.36 28.77
C GLY A 323 -30.18 10.90 27.33
N PRO A 324 -29.09 11.60 27.04
CA PRO A 324 -28.79 11.99 25.67
C PRO A 324 -28.53 10.75 24.81
N ALA A 325 -29.04 10.78 23.57
CA ALA A 325 -28.89 9.68 22.62
C ALA A 325 -27.42 9.33 22.37
N ARG A 326 -27.06 8.05 22.47
CA ARG A 326 -25.71 7.53 22.29
C ARG A 326 -25.42 7.29 20.83
N ARG A 327 -24.16 7.55 20.43
CA ARG A 327 -23.65 7.25 19.09
C ARG A 327 -22.34 6.49 19.23
N ALA A 328 -22.28 5.27 18.69
CA ALA A 328 -21.06 4.49 18.65
C ALA A 328 -20.85 3.93 17.23
N VAL A 329 -19.64 4.12 16.71
CA VAL A 329 -19.28 3.75 15.35
C VAL A 329 -17.97 2.96 15.37
N SER A 330 -17.93 1.82 14.68
CA SER A 330 -16.75 0.98 14.54
C SER A 330 -16.55 0.58 13.07
N GLY A 331 -15.34 0.75 12.56
CA GLY A 331 -15.00 0.42 11.16
C GLY A 331 -15.56 1.38 10.10
N LEU A 332 -16.34 2.39 10.49
CA LEU A 332 -16.89 3.45 9.63
C LEU A 332 -16.38 4.82 10.08
N ASP A 333 -16.46 5.82 9.21
CA ASP A 333 -16.21 7.22 9.61
C ASP A 333 -17.40 7.78 10.39
N SER A 334 -17.15 8.21 11.64
CA SER A 334 -18.21 8.68 12.54
C SER A 334 -18.91 9.95 12.05
N SER A 335 -18.17 10.84 11.37
CA SER A 335 -18.72 12.08 10.82
C SER A 335 -19.66 11.77 9.65
N ARG A 336 -19.32 10.81 8.82
CA ARG A 336 -20.18 10.35 7.72
C ARG A 336 -21.43 9.67 8.24
N VAL A 337 -21.32 8.80 9.23
CA VAL A 337 -22.51 8.16 9.86
C VAL A 337 -23.44 9.21 10.43
N ALA A 338 -22.93 10.26 11.08
CA ALA A 338 -23.74 11.35 11.61
C ALA A 338 -24.45 12.15 10.50
N LEU A 339 -23.77 12.44 9.40
CA LEU A 339 -24.37 13.11 8.22
C LEU A 339 -25.47 12.23 7.60
N VAL A 340 -25.18 10.96 7.36
CA VAL A 340 -26.14 10.01 6.78
C VAL A 340 -27.36 9.86 7.69
N GLN A 341 -27.17 9.76 9.02
CA GLN A 341 -28.27 9.75 9.99
C GLN A 341 -29.20 10.96 9.85
N ALA A 342 -28.63 12.18 9.74
CA ALA A 342 -29.40 13.40 9.57
C ALA A 342 -30.19 13.40 8.26
N VAL A 343 -29.61 12.89 7.17
CA VAL A 343 -30.28 12.74 5.88
C VAL A 343 -31.41 11.71 5.95
N VAL A 344 -31.21 10.57 6.59
CA VAL A 344 -32.26 9.55 6.82
C VAL A 344 -33.41 10.15 7.64
N GLU A 345 -33.10 10.86 8.72
CA GLU A 345 -34.12 11.51 9.54
C GLU A 345 -34.95 12.51 8.74
N ARG A 346 -34.30 13.37 7.96
CA ARG A 346 -34.94 14.44 7.19
C ARG A 346 -35.70 13.93 5.97
N HIS A 347 -35.12 13.03 5.18
CA HIS A 347 -35.64 12.65 3.86
C HIS A 347 -36.40 11.31 3.85
N ALA A 348 -36.22 10.46 4.88
CA ALA A 348 -37.01 9.25 5.07
C ALA A 348 -38.10 9.41 6.14
N GLY A 349 -38.12 10.54 6.86
CA GLY A 349 -39.09 10.79 7.92
C GLY A 349 -38.92 9.90 9.15
N LEU A 350 -37.76 9.27 9.31
CA LEU A 350 -37.47 8.35 10.40
C LEU A 350 -36.87 9.10 11.59
N ARG A 351 -37.59 9.19 12.70
CA ARG A 351 -37.08 9.83 13.91
C ARG A 351 -35.89 9.06 14.50
N LEU A 352 -34.73 9.69 14.61
CA LEU A 352 -33.47 9.12 15.10
C LEU A 352 -32.78 9.98 16.17
N SER A 353 -33.23 11.24 16.33
CA SER A 353 -32.64 12.20 17.26
C SER A 353 -32.76 11.76 18.74
N ASP A 354 -33.85 11.04 19.09
CA ASP A 354 -34.15 10.50 20.40
C ASP A 354 -33.81 8.99 20.52
N ARG A 355 -33.02 8.44 19.66
CA ARG A 355 -32.66 7.02 19.60
C ARG A 355 -31.16 6.81 19.73
N ASP A 356 -30.76 5.76 20.42
CA ASP A 356 -29.39 5.28 20.42
C ASP A 356 -29.07 4.64 19.05
N LEU A 357 -27.96 5.02 18.44
CA LEU A 357 -27.48 4.48 17.15
C LEU A 357 -26.10 3.87 17.33
N PHE A 358 -26.00 2.62 16.94
CA PHE A 358 -24.74 1.89 16.83
C PHE A 358 -24.56 1.47 15.37
N ALA A 359 -23.38 1.71 14.79
CA ALA A 359 -23.08 1.30 13.42
C ALA A 359 -21.69 0.66 13.36
N ALA A 360 -21.59 -0.46 12.69
CA ALA A 360 -20.33 -1.19 12.59
C ALA A 360 -20.17 -1.91 11.23
N THR A 361 -18.94 -2.23 10.90
CA THR A 361 -18.60 -3.17 9.82
C THR A 361 -18.31 -4.55 10.40
N VAL A 362 -18.54 -5.59 9.61
CA VAL A 362 -18.19 -6.97 9.97
C VAL A 362 -16.72 -7.25 9.65
N GLY A 363 -16.06 -8.10 10.45
CA GLY A 363 -14.70 -8.55 10.22
C GLY A 363 -13.61 -7.50 10.41
N GLY A 364 -13.93 -6.33 11.00
CA GLY A 364 -12.96 -5.28 11.30
C GLY A 364 -12.51 -4.46 10.07
N VAL A 365 -13.17 -4.60 8.92
CA VAL A 365 -12.85 -3.78 7.74
C VAL A 365 -13.12 -2.31 8.02
N ARG A 366 -12.23 -1.42 7.60
CA ARG A 366 -12.42 0.03 7.69
C ARG A 366 -12.93 0.59 6.37
N ILE A 367 -14.10 1.22 6.40
CA ILE A 367 -14.71 1.89 5.25
C ILE A 367 -14.84 3.38 5.56
N THR A 368 -13.99 4.19 4.93
CA THR A 368 -13.98 5.66 5.11
C THR A 368 -14.48 6.41 3.90
N GLU A 369 -14.75 5.70 2.80
CA GLU A 369 -15.15 6.29 1.54
C GLU A 369 -16.66 6.54 1.46
N PRO A 370 -17.10 7.59 0.73
CA PRO A 370 -18.53 7.93 0.59
C PRO A 370 -19.37 6.85 -0.11
N ALA A 371 -18.76 5.90 -0.79
CA ALA A 371 -19.46 4.85 -1.51
C ALA A 371 -20.37 3.97 -0.63
N ALA A 372 -20.08 3.90 0.67
CA ALA A 372 -20.85 3.13 1.63
C ALA A 372 -22.05 3.89 2.24
N ASP A 373 -22.21 5.18 1.96
CA ASP A 373 -23.28 6.00 2.59
C ASP A 373 -24.66 5.43 2.35
N LEU A 374 -24.94 4.96 1.13
CA LEU A 374 -26.23 4.36 0.82
C LEU A 374 -26.46 3.09 1.64
N ALA A 375 -25.44 2.25 1.82
CA ALA A 375 -25.54 1.05 2.65
C ALA A 375 -25.75 1.41 4.14
N ILE A 376 -25.05 2.42 4.63
CA ILE A 376 -25.23 2.95 5.99
C ILE A 376 -26.67 3.46 6.17
N ALA A 377 -27.19 4.24 5.21
CA ALA A 377 -28.54 4.77 5.25
C ALA A 377 -29.60 3.67 5.27
N LEU A 378 -29.44 2.66 4.41
CA LEU A 378 -30.35 1.51 4.33
C LEU A 378 -30.28 0.64 5.58
N ALA A 379 -29.10 0.40 6.14
CA ALA A 379 -28.94 -0.34 7.38
C ALA A 379 -29.61 0.40 8.56
N ILE A 380 -29.42 1.71 8.69
CA ILE A 380 -30.06 2.53 9.72
C ILE A 380 -31.61 2.51 9.57
N ALA A 381 -32.11 2.70 8.34
CA ALA A 381 -33.54 2.68 8.08
C ALA A 381 -34.16 1.31 8.35
N SER A 382 -33.50 0.24 7.92
CA SER A 382 -33.86 -1.15 8.17
C SER A 382 -33.92 -1.45 9.68
N ALA A 383 -32.90 -1.04 10.44
CA ALA A 383 -32.88 -1.19 11.91
C ALA A 383 -33.99 -0.40 12.59
N ARG A 384 -34.28 0.84 12.13
CA ARG A 384 -35.30 1.70 12.71
C ARG A 384 -36.71 1.19 12.46
N LEU A 385 -36.95 0.58 11.31
CA LEU A 385 -38.25 0.01 10.91
C LEU A 385 -38.41 -1.45 11.37
N ASP A 386 -37.36 -2.05 11.94
CA ASP A 386 -37.31 -3.47 12.27
C ASP A 386 -37.71 -4.36 11.09
N LYS A 387 -37.26 -3.96 9.88
CA LYS A 387 -37.59 -4.64 8.62
C LYS A 387 -36.33 -4.98 7.86
N ALA A 388 -36.08 -6.26 7.65
CA ALA A 388 -34.93 -6.71 6.86
C ALA A 388 -35.02 -6.28 5.39
N LEU A 389 -33.89 -5.97 4.79
CA LEU A 389 -33.80 -5.74 3.34
C LEU A 389 -34.08 -7.03 2.57
N PRO A 390 -34.68 -6.99 1.37
CA PRO A 390 -35.00 -8.18 0.59
C PRO A 390 -33.73 -8.86 0.07
N GLY A 391 -33.43 -10.05 0.57
CA GLY A 391 -32.25 -10.82 0.19
C GLY A 391 -30.93 -10.16 0.61
N ARG A 392 -29.85 -10.50 -0.10
CA ARG A 392 -28.52 -9.88 0.06
C ARG A 392 -28.38 -8.71 -0.92
N VAL A 393 -28.90 -7.55 -0.56
CA VAL A 393 -28.81 -6.32 -1.35
C VAL A 393 -27.41 -5.71 -1.18
N ILE A 394 -26.78 -5.34 -2.27
CA ILE A 394 -25.62 -4.47 -2.28
C ILE A 394 -26.03 -3.04 -2.61
N ALA A 395 -25.65 -2.10 -1.77
CA ALA A 395 -25.93 -0.69 -1.94
C ALA A 395 -24.61 0.09 -2.10
N ILE A 396 -24.49 0.86 -3.19
CA ILE A 396 -23.29 1.61 -3.53
C ILE A 396 -23.70 3.02 -3.94
N GLY A 397 -23.24 4.04 -3.22
CA GLY A 397 -23.50 5.43 -3.58
C GLY A 397 -23.20 6.40 -2.45
N GLU A 398 -22.80 7.61 -2.81
CA GLU A 398 -22.69 8.73 -1.87
C GLU A 398 -24.08 9.34 -1.65
N VAL A 399 -24.39 9.66 -0.41
CA VAL A 399 -25.65 10.33 -0.05
C VAL A 399 -25.38 11.81 0.19
N GLY A 400 -25.96 12.67 -0.64
CA GLY A 400 -25.89 14.11 -0.48
C GLY A 400 -26.87 14.62 0.60
N LEU A 401 -26.62 15.82 1.13
CA LEU A 401 -27.43 16.41 2.21
C LEU A 401 -28.90 16.72 1.80
N SER A 402 -29.17 16.89 0.50
CA SER A 402 -30.50 17.04 -0.04
C SER A 402 -31.19 15.69 -0.36
N GLY A 403 -30.57 14.57 0.03
CA GLY A 403 -31.10 13.24 -0.17
C GLY A 403 -30.87 12.66 -1.55
N GLU A 404 -30.15 13.37 -2.43
CA GLU A 404 -29.74 12.86 -3.73
C GLU A 404 -28.66 11.79 -3.61
N LEU A 405 -28.66 10.82 -4.51
CA LEU A 405 -27.60 9.80 -4.62
C LEU A 405 -26.60 10.21 -5.71
N ARG A 406 -25.33 10.22 -5.35
CA ARG A 406 -24.21 10.59 -6.23
C ARG A 406 -23.36 9.40 -6.59
N ARG A 407 -22.85 9.43 -7.82
CA ARG A 407 -21.92 8.40 -8.31
C ARG A 407 -20.62 8.44 -7.55
N VAL A 408 -20.04 7.27 -7.40
CA VAL A 408 -18.76 7.07 -6.71
C VAL A 408 -17.70 6.54 -7.68
N ARG A 409 -16.45 6.73 -7.32
CA ARG A 409 -15.31 6.24 -8.12
C ARG A 409 -15.36 4.71 -8.23
N GLY A 410 -15.07 4.19 -9.43
CA GLY A 410 -14.96 2.75 -9.67
C GLY A 410 -16.30 1.99 -9.64
N LEU A 411 -17.44 2.66 -9.84
CA LEU A 411 -18.77 2.04 -9.77
C LEU A 411 -18.88 0.77 -10.62
N SER A 412 -18.38 0.79 -11.86
CA SER A 412 -18.43 -0.38 -12.76
C SER A 412 -17.64 -1.57 -12.19
N ARG A 413 -16.47 -1.34 -11.57
CA ARG A 413 -15.69 -2.41 -10.93
C ARG A 413 -16.40 -2.99 -9.72
N ARG A 414 -17.07 -2.14 -8.92
CA ARG A 414 -17.84 -2.58 -7.75
C ARG A 414 -19.02 -3.46 -8.17
N ILE A 415 -19.75 -3.04 -9.22
CA ILE A 415 -20.86 -3.83 -9.78
C ILE A 415 -20.35 -5.17 -10.33
N ALA A 416 -19.24 -5.14 -11.07
CA ALA A 416 -18.65 -6.37 -11.63
C ALA A 416 -18.26 -7.36 -10.53
N GLU A 417 -17.65 -6.89 -9.44
CA GLU A 417 -17.27 -7.74 -8.30
C GLU A 417 -18.50 -8.31 -7.57
N ALA A 418 -19.50 -7.46 -7.29
CA ALA A 418 -20.74 -7.91 -6.70
C ALA A 418 -21.41 -9.01 -7.54
N SER A 419 -21.44 -8.82 -8.86
CA SER A 419 -21.99 -9.80 -9.82
C SER A 419 -21.18 -11.09 -9.87
N ARG A 420 -19.83 -10.98 -9.86
CA ARG A 420 -18.89 -12.13 -9.81
C ARG A 420 -19.13 -13.00 -8.58
N LEU A 421 -19.40 -12.37 -7.45
CA LEU A 421 -19.69 -13.05 -6.18
C LEU A 421 -21.12 -13.56 -6.06
N GLY A 422 -21.95 -13.40 -7.12
CA GLY A 422 -23.30 -13.95 -7.18
C GLY A 422 -24.38 -13.12 -6.51
N TYR A 423 -24.09 -11.87 -6.15
CA TYR A 423 -25.11 -10.95 -5.63
C TYR A 423 -26.04 -10.51 -6.77
N ARG A 424 -27.35 -10.64 -6.54
CA ARG A 424 -28.36 -10.44 -7.60
C ARG A 424 -28.98 -9.07 -7.60
N THR A 425 -29.09 -8.42 -6.44
CA THR A 425 -29.71 -7.09 -6.32
C THR A 425 -28.66 -6.07 -5.93
N ILE A 426 -28.39 -5.11 -6.81
CA ILE A 426 -27.42 -4.04 -6.62
C ILE A 426 -28.14 -2.71 -6.81
N ILE A 427 -28.14 -1.84 -5.79
CA ILE A 427 -28.72 -0.51 -5.88
C ILE A 427 -27.64 0.56 -5.98
N VAL A 428 -27.77 1.47 -6.97
CA VAL A 428 -26.76 2.45 -7.33
C VAL A 428 -27.42 3.79 -7.70
N PRO A 429 -26.66 4.90 -7.69
CA PRO A 429 -27.08 6.16 -8.28
C PRO A 429 -27.31 6.03 -9.80
N PRO A 430 -28.17 6.85 -10.42
CA PRO A 430 -28.40 6.83 -11.86
C PRO A 430 -27.14 7.21 -12.64
N ASP A 431 -26.98 6.65 -13.83
CA ASP A 431 -26.00 7.11 -14.81
C ASP A 431 -26.39 8.51 -15.28
N GLY A 432 -25.50 9.51 -15.08
CA GLY A 432 -25.76 10.92 -15.39
C GLY A 432 -25.93 11.25 -16.89
N THR A 433 -25.88 10.25 -17.73
CA THR A 433 -26.28 10.31 -19.16
C THR A 433 -27.73 9.84 -19.21
N GLY A 434 -28.68 10.76 -19.21
CA GLY A 434 -30.11 10.47 -19.31
C GLY A 434 -30.53 9.78 -20.62
N ARG A 435 -29.92 8.66 -20.93
CA ARG A 435 -30.29 7.75 -21.98
C ARG A 435 -30.45 6.36 -21.36
N ALA A 436 -31.68 5.99 -21.14
CA ALA A 436 -32.06 4.59 -21.09
C ALA A 436 -31.71 3.98 -22.44
N ASP A 437 -30.59 3.30 -22.56
CA ASP A 437 -30.30 2.47 -23.72
C ASP A 437 -31.14 1.19 -23.64
N SER A 438 -32.43 1.36 -23.97
CA SER A 438 -33.28 0.30 -24.44
C SER A 438 -33.08 0.19 -25.99
N SER A 439 -31.95 -0.28 -26.44
CA SER A 439 -31.77 -0.72 -27.83
C SER A 439 -30.98 -2.02 -27.82
N GLY A 440 -31.71 -3.13 -27.77
CA GLY A 440 -31.22 -4.41 -28.20
C GLY A 440 -30.82 -4.34 -29.68
N SER A 441 -29.54 -4.50 -29.98
CA SER A 441 -29.10 -4.93 -31.31
C SER A 441 -28.77 -6.41 -31.25
N ALA A 442 -29.61 -7.19 -31.90
CA ALA A 442 -29.38 -8.58 -32.22
C ALA A 442 -28.11 -8.71 -33.06
N GLY A 443 -27.10 -9.36 -32.54
CA GLY A 443 -25.92 -9.84 -33.20
C GLY A 443 -25.77 -11.33 -32.94
N SER A 444 -26.07 -12.15 -33.91
CA SER A 444 -25.98 -13.61 -33.92
C SER A 444 -24.55 -14.10 -33.75
N GLY A 445 -24.31 -15.00 -32.80
CA GLY A 445 -23.02 -15.70 -32.65
C GLY A 445 -22.98 -16.65 -31.46
N ALA A 446 -23.30 -17.92 -31.74
CA ALA A 446 -22.95 -19.16 -31.04
C ALA A 446 -23.04 -19.24 -29.50
N ALA A 447 -23.97 -20.07 -29.08
CA ALA A 447 -24.23 -20.55 -27.73
C ALA A 447 -23.04 -21.28 -27.13
N SER A 448 -22.63 -20.86 -25.87
CA SER A 448 -22.12 -21.76 -24.85
C SER A 448 -22.96 -21.56 -23.59
N SER A 449 -23.64 -22.62 -23.22
CA SER A 449 -24.56 -22.67 -22.07
C SER A 449 -23.84 -22.58 -20.75
N GLY A 450 -23.90 -21.43 -20.12
CA GLY A 450 -23.61 -21.18 -18.71
C GLY A 450 -24.64 -20.19 -18.21
N LYS A 451 -25.65 -20.62 -17.48
CA LYS A 451 -26.63 -19.76 -16.80
C LYS A 451 -25.97 -18.97 -15.68
N SER A 452 -25.30 -17.89 -16.00
CA SER A 452 -24.99 -16.82 -15.06
C SER A 452 -26.15 -15.82 -15.14
N GLY A 453 -27.05 -15.81 -14.15
CA GLY A 453 -28.09 -14.78 -14.06
C GLY A 453 -27.42 -13.42 -13.84
N ALA A 454 -27.59 -12.51 -14.78
CA ALA A 454 -27.13 -11.14 -14.66
C ALA A 454 -27.71 -10.50 -13.37
N ALA A 455 -26.86 -9.71 -12.66
CA ALA A 455 -27.32 -8.95 -11.49
C ALA A 455 -28.36 -7.92 -11.92
N ASP A 456 -29.43 -7.78 -11.12
CA ASP A 456 -30.43 -6.75 -11.30
C ASP A 456 -29.90 -5.44 -10.66
N VAL A 457 -29.53 -4.49 -11.50
CA VAL A 457 -28.97 -3.20 -11.10
C VAL A 457 -30.10 -2.16 -11.06
N LEU A 458 -30.55 -1.85 -9.85
CA LEU A 458 -31.58 -0.85 -9.59
C LEU A 458 -30.95 0.55 -9.48
N GLN A 459 -31.43 1.48 -10.27
CA GLN A 459 -30.99 2.88 -10.20
C GLN A 459 -31.93 3.71 -9.34
N ALA A 460 -31.40 4.40 -8.35
CA ALA A 460 -32.16 5.29 -7.49
C ALA A 460 -31.55 6.70 -7.51
N PRO A 461 -32.31 7.75 -7.91
CA PRO A 461 -31.82 9.12 -7.91
C PRO A 461 -31.74 9.74 -6.51
N THR A 462 -32.56 9.25 -5.56
CA THR A 462 -32.61 9.77 -4.18
C THR A 462 -32.71 8.62 -3.17
N LEU A 463 -32.34 8.92 -1.92
CA LEU A 463 -32.50 8.01 -0.79
C LEU A 463 -33.94 7.54 -0.62
N GLY A 464 -34.93 8.46 -0.80
CA GLY A 464 -36.35 8.12 -0.70
C GLY A 464 -36.77 7.05 -1.72
N VAL A 465 -36.32 7.14 -2.96
CA VAL A 465 -36.55 6.12 -4.00
C VAL A 465 -35.92 4.79 -3.62
N ALA A 466 -34.67 4.82 -3.12
CA ALA A 466 -33.98 3.61 -2.69
C ALA A 466 -34.71 2.90 -1.54
N LEU A 467 -35.17 3.66 -0.56
CA LEU A 467 -35.93 3.12 0.58
C LEU A 467 -37.28 2.55 0.16
N ALA A 468 -38.01 3.26 -0.72
CA ALA A 468 -39.29 2.77 -1.23
C ALA A 468 -39.15 1.47 -2.03
N ALA A 469 -38.09 1.32 -2.79
CA ALA A 469 -37.79 0.11 -3.57
C ALA A 469 -37.48 -1.12 -2.69
N LEU A 470 -36.89 -0.93 -1.51
CA LEU A 470 -36.35 -2.00 -0.69
C LEU A 470 -37.13 -2.23 0.62
N LEU A 471 -37.74 -1.21 1.18
CA LEU A 471 -38.44 -1.23 2.48
C LEU A 471 -39.92 -0.81 2.39
N GLY A 472 -40.35 -0.31 1.24
CA GLY A 472 -41.67 0.21 0.96
C GLY A 472 -42.82 -0.73 0.99
#